data_5b8fde14b813489254e64b8f4a454653
#
_entry.id   5b8fde14b813489254e64b8f4a454653
#
_cell.length_a   1.000
_cell.length_b   1.000
_cell.length_c   1.000
_cell.angle_alpha   90.00
_cell.angle_beta   90.00
_cell.angle_gamma   90.00
#
_symmetry.space_group_name_H-M   'P 1'
#
loop_
_entity.id
_entity.type
_entity.pdbx_description
1 polymer ?
#
loop_
_entity_poly.entity_id
_entity_poly.type
_entity_poly.pdbx_seq_one_letter_code
_entity_poly.pdbx_strand_id
1 'polypeptide(L)'
;MSTLILRFIASLNRSTHHVFTKSRYINTSNVINQQSNLPKQPKIKKSPITWKSLTVSGIVGAGLVFYVHHLRDEKDKSMARERRRQLGKAKIGGKFELVNSEGKTIKSDDFLGQWVMIYFGFTHCPDVCPDEIEKMTKVVDTLEKEHNLKIQPIFISVDPVRDTPTVVGKYVKEFSDKIIGLTGNIEQVGQACKAYRVYHSSGPKDQDDDYIVDHTIIIYLIDPEGLFVDYYGQTHDVDKIVTSILVNKLKYDQLKDDSSSWLPSLPIKGVL
;
A
#
# COMPACT_ATOMS: atom_id res chain seq x y z
N MET A 1 -25.56 -16.98 1.35
CA MET A 1 -25.08 -17.97 2.32
C MET A 1 -25.32 -17.44 3.72
N SER A 2 -26.59 -17.39 4.16
CA SER A 2 -26.97 -16.72 5.43
C SER A 2 -28.15 -17.40 6.11
N THR A 3 -28.23 -18.76 6.06
CA THR A 3 -29.39 -19.52 6.60
C THR A 3 -28.97 -20.81 7.34
N LEU A 4 -27.71 -20.96 7.73
CA LEU A 4 -27.21 -22.20 8.38
C LEU A 4 -26.74 -22.03 9.82
N ILE A 5 -26.73 -20.83 10.39
CA ILE A 5 -26.28 -20.56 11.78
C ILE A 5 -27.42 -20.50 12.80
N LEU A 6 -28.68 -20.45 12.38
CA LEU A 6 -29.84 -20.29 13.27
C LEU A 6 -30.54 -21.60 13.67
N ARG A 7 -29.98 -22.77 13.33
CA ARG A 7 -30.59 -24.08 13.68
C ARG A 7 -29.89 -24.87 14.80
N PHE A 8 -28.86 -24.34 15.43
CA PHE A 8 -28.11 -25.05 16.49
C PHE A 8 -28.41 -24.62 17.94
N ILE A 9 -29.27 -23.64 18.15
CA ILE A 9 -29.62 -23.14 19.53
C ILE A 9 -30.99 -23.61 20.01
N ALA A 10 -31.76 -24.37 19.24
CA ALA A 10 -33.16 -24.74 19.58
C ALA A 10 -33.31 -26.19 20.11
N SER A 11 -32.24 -26.87 20.52
CA SER A 11 -32.32 -28.30 20.93
C SER A 11 -31.92 -28.63 22.38
N LEU A 12 -31.93 -27.66 23.29
CA LEU A 12 -31.61 -27.93 24.70
C LEU A 12 -32.64 -27.35 25.63
N ASN A 13 -33.91 -27.69 25.42
CA ASN A 13 -34.93 -27.41 26.46
C ASN A 13 -36.15 -28.32 26.32
N ARG A 14 -36.03 -29.57 26.80
CA ARG A 14 -37.19 -30.41 27.19
C ARG A 14 -36.65 -31.63 27.92
N SER A 15 -36.85 -31.67 29.21
CA SER A 15 -37.50 -32.77 29.96
C SER A 15 -37.21 -32.66 31.46
N THR A 16 -38.06 -32.05 32.20
CA THR A 16 -38.16 -32.22 33.65
C THR A 16 -39.36 -33.09 33.91
N HIS A 17 -39.12 -34.39 34.13
CA HIS A 17 -40.14 -35.27 34.71
C HIS A 17 -40.04 -35.21 36.24
N HIS A 18 -41.09 -34.71 36.88
CA HIS A 18 -41.37 -34.88 38.31
C HIS A 18 -41.67 -36.35 38.62
N VAL A 19 -40.84 -36.95 39.46
CA VAL A 19 -41.20 -38.22 40.13
C VAL A 19 -41.42 -37.92 41.61
N PHE A 20 -42.70 -37.98 41.99
CA PHE A 20 -43.15 -37.97 43.39
C PHE A 20 -42.85 -39.32 43.99
N THR A 21 -42.01 -39.45 45.02
CA THR A 21 -41.87 -40.63 45.84
C THR A 21 -42.21 -40.35 47.29
N LYS A 22 -43.12 -41.12 47.76
CA LYS A 22 -43.76 -41.16 49.10
C LYS A 22 -42.70 -41.24 50.20
N SER A 23 -42.80 -40.30 51.15
CA SER A 23 -42.10 -40.35 52.45
C SER A 23 -42.65 -41.48 53.32
N ARG A 24 -41.82 -42.41 53.73
CA ARG A 24 -42.08 -43.30 54.89
C ARG A 24 -41.34 -42.77 56.08
N TYR A 25 -42.11 -42.40 57.12
CA TYR A 25 -41.58 -42.12 58.43
C TYR A 25 -40.97 -43.34 59.03
N ILE A 26 -39.70 -43.34 59.38
CA ILE A 26 -38.99 -44.34 60.18
C ILE A 26 -38.65 -43.67 61.53
N ASN A 27 -39.17 -44.30 62.56
CA ASN A 27 -39.07 -43.89 63.96
C ASN A 27 -37.58 -43.96 64.42
N THR A 28 -37.05 -42.86 64.90
CA THR A 28 -35.70 -42.76 65.41
C THR A 28 -35.70 -42.84 66.93
N SER A 29 -35.47 -44.04 67.43
CA SER A 29 -34.96 -44.20 68.78
C SER A 29 -33.91 -45.35 68.72
N ASN A 30 -32.70 -45.01 69.17
CA ASN A 30 -31.51 -45.82 69.30
C ASN A 30 -30.54 -45.83 68.10
N VAL A 31 -29.66 -44.86 68.10
CA VAL A 31 -28.20 -45.10 67.95
C VAL A 31 -27.46 -43.85 68.48
N ILE A 32 -27.23 -43.84 69.74
CA ILE A 32 -26.12 -43.09 70.34
C ILE A 32 -24.98 -44.09 70.46
N ASN A 33 -23.93 -43.80 69.77
CA ASN A 33 -22.55 -44.28 69.92
C ASN A 33 -21.96 -44.98 68.70
N GLN A 34 -21.56 -44.19 67.73
CA GLN A 34 -20.39 -44.52 66.88
C GLN A 34 -19.78 -43.19 66.37
N GLN A 35 -19.10 -42.50 67.27
CA GLN A 35 -18.05 -41.55 66.89
C GLN A 35 -16.81 -42.35 66.52
N SER A 36 -16.49 -42.43 65.30
CA SER A 36 -15.11 -42.46 64.77
C SER A 36 -15.08 -43.09 63.38
N ASN A 37 -14.81 -42.32 62.42
CA ASN A 37 -14.32 -42.54 61.06
C ASN A 37 -15.13 -41.85 60.00
N LEU A 38 -15.20 -40.49 60.11
CA LEU A 38 -15.48 -39.69 58.90
C LEU A 38 -14.19 -39.68 58.04
N PRO A 39 -14.30 -40.08 56.74
CA PRO A 39 -13.20 -39.96 55.85
C PRO A 39 -12.78 -38.49 55.74
N LYS A 40 -11.48 -38.21 56.00
CA LYS A 40 -10.92 -36.87 55.86
C LYS A 40 -11.23 -36.35 54.45
N GLN A 41 -11.96 -35.30 54.36
CA GLN A 41 -12.22 -34.62 53.07
C GLN A 41 -10.89 -34.33 52.35
N PRO A 42 -10.80 -34.63 51.04
CA PRO A 42 -9.60 -34.32 50.31
C PRO A 42 -9.32 -32.84 50.37
N LYS A 43 -8.12 -32.47 50.84
CA LYS A 43 -7.66 -31.07 50.85
C LYS A 43 -7.72 -30.57 49.41
N ILE A 44 -8.62 -29.65 49.11
CA ILE A 44 -8.69 -28.97 47.80
C ILE A 44 -7.33 -28.31 47.63
N LYS A 45 -6.52 -28.86 46.73
CA LYS A 45 -5.25 -28.22 46.32
C LYS A 45 -5.62 -26.85 45.75
N LYS A 46 -5.19 -25.80 46.45
CA LYS A 46 -5.34 -24.41 45.98
C LYS A 46 -4.79 -24.37 44.56
N SER A 47 -5.59 -23.94 43.59
CA SER A 47 -5.19 -23.82 42.20
C SER A 47 -3.94 -22.93 42.14
N PRO A 48 -2.95 -23.26 41.30
CA PRO A 48 -1.73 -22.46 41.17
C PRO A 48 -1.99 -21.08 40.51
N ILE A 49 -3.24 -20.82 40.15
CA ILE A 49 -3.66 -19.54 39.53
C ILE A 49 -3.94 -18.56 40.67
N THR A 50 -2.93 -17.81 41.04
CA THR A 50 -3.04 -16.71 41.99
C THR A 50 -3.20 -15.41 41.19
N TRP A 51 -3.90 -14.42 41.73
CA TRP A 51 -4.03 -13.08 41.11
C TRP A 51 -2.66 -12.50 40.69
N LYS A 52 -1.61 -12.77 41.48
CA LYS A 52 -0.23 -12.39 41.15
C LYS A 52 0.32 -13.07 39.89
N SER A 53 -0.03 -14.34 39.63
CA SER A 53 0.41 -15.02 38.42
C SER A 53 -0.30 -14.50 37.16
N LEU A 54 -1.57 -14.06 37.27
CA LEU A 54 -2.32 -13.42 36.20
C LEU A 54 -1.73 -12.05 35.83
N THR A 55 -1.34 -11.24 36.82
CA THR A 55 -0.70 -9.94 36.53
C THR A 55 0.67 -10.09 35.89
N VAL A 56 1.48 -11.03 36.34
CA VAL A 56 2.80 -11.30 35.72
C VAL A 56 2.63 -11.81 34.29
N SER A 57 1.69 -12.73 34.04
CA SER A 57 1.39 -13.22 32.69
C SER A 57 0.89 -12.11 31.76
N GLY A 58 0.06 -11.19 32.28
CA GLY A 58 -0.42 -10.02 31.53
C GLY A 58 0.72 -9.06 31.13
N ILE A 59 1.66 -8.78 32.06
CA ILE A 59 2.83 -7.93 31.78
C ILE A 59 3.75 -8.57 30.74
N VAL A 60 4.01 -9.87 30.85
CA VAL A 60 4.83 -10.60 29.90
C VAL A 60 4.17 -10.61 28.52
N GLY A 61 2.85 -10.85 28.45
CA GLY A 61 2.08 -10.81 27.19
C GLY A 61 2.12 -9.44 26.54
N ALA A 62 1.88 -8.37 27.29
CA ALA A 62 1.95 -7.00 26.79
C ALA A 62 3.37 -6.63 26.31
N GLY A 63 4.41 -7.04 27.05
CA GLY A 63 5.79 -6.84 26.63
C GLY A 63 6.14 -7.57 25.33
N LEU A 64 5.61 -8.77 25.15
CA LEU A 64 5.82 -9.57 23.93
C LEU A 64 5.11 -8.93 22.71
N VAL A 65 3.89 -8.45 22.90
CA VAL A 65 3.15 -7.71 21.85
C VAL A 65 3.89 -6.42 21.48
N PHE A 66 4.33 -5.64 22.46
CA PHE A 66 5.11 -4.43 22.22
C PHE A 66 6.43 -4.73 21.50
N TYR A 67 7.14 -5.79 21.89
CA TYR A 67 8.38 -6.21 21.24
C TYR A 67 8.17 -6.62 19.78
N VAL A 68 7.10 -7.38 19.50
CA VAL A 68 6.73 -7.75 18.11
C VAL A 68 6.37 -6.52 17.27
N HIS A 69 5.64 -5.54 17.83
CA HIS A 69 5.38 -4.27 17.14
C HIS A 69 6.67 -3.50 16.83
N HIS A 70 7.57 -3.41 17.80
CA HIS A 70 8.86 -2.73 17.59
C HIS A 70 9.71 -3.39 16.49
N LEU A 71 9.77 -4.73 16.46
CA LEU A 71 10.48 -5.46 15.41
C LEU A 71 9.87 -5.24 14.02
N ARG A 72 8.54 -5.09 13.93
CA ARG A 72 7.85 -4.76 12.67
C ARG A 72 8.24 -3.37 12.16
N ASP A 73 8.17 -2.36 13.02
CA ASP A 73 8.54 -1.00 12.65
C ASP A 73 10.00 -0.90 12.17
N GLU A 74 10.92 -1.66 12.76
CA GLU A 74 12.31 -1.73 12.30
C GLU A 74 12.45 -2.43 10.94
N LYS A 75 11.69 -3.53 10.72
CA LYS A 75 11.69 -4.26 9.45
C LYS A 75 11.14 -3.38 8.32
N ASP A 76 10.04 -2.67 8.55
CA ASP A 76 9.44 -1.76 7.56
C ASP A 76 10.38 -0.61 7.20
N LYS A 77 11.06 -0.03 8.18
CA LYS A 77 12.10 1.00 7.96
C LYS A 77 13.32 0.45 7.21
N SER A 78 13.73 -0.78 7.49
CA SER A 78 14.86 -1.41 6.80
C SER A 78 14.53 -1.72 5.36
N MET A 79 13.34 -2.25 5.06
CA MET A 79 12.87 -2.51 3.71
C MET A 79 12.69 -1.22 2.90
N ALA A 80 12.14 -0.16 3.50
CA ALA A 80 12.07 1.14 2.85
C ALA A 80 13.46 1.74 2.55
N ARG A 81 14.46 1.50 3.42
CA ARG A 81 15.86 1.88 3.17
C ARG A 81 16.47 1.06 2.04
N GLU A 82 16.18 -0.24 1.99
CA GLU A 82 16.67 -1.16 0.95
C GLU A 82 16.10 -0.80 -0.42
N ARG A 83 14.79 -0.52 -0.52
CA ARG A 83 14.16 0.06 -1.72
C ARG A 83 14.90 1.32 -2.18
N ARG A 84 15.19 2.26 -1.28
CA ARG A 84 15.92 3.49 -1.61
C ARG A 84 17.38 3.23 -2.03
N ARG A 85 18.02 2.19 -1.51
CA ARG A 85 19.38 1.80 -1.89
C ARG A 85 19.46 1.08 -3.25
N GLN A 86 18.46 0.23 -3.54
CA GLN A 86 18.38 -0.50 -4.82
C GLN A 86 18.07 0.44 -5.99
N LEU A 87 17.40 1.56 -5.75
CA LEU A 87 17.10 2.57 -6.76
C LEU A 87 18.27 3.48 -7.15
N GLY A 88 19.49 3.11 -6.75
CA GLY A 88 20.68 3.89 -7.06
C GLY A 88 20.84 5.14 -6.20
N LYS A 89 22.05 5.64 -6.09
CA LYS A 89 22.48 6.76 -5.22
C LYS A 89 21.86 8.13 -5.55
N ALA A 90 20.99 8.21 -6.55
CA ALA A 90 20.36 9.42 -6.98
C ALA A 90 18.95 9.54 -6.38
N LYS A 91 18.69 10.55 -5.56
CA LYS A 91 17.33 10.91 -5.17
C LYS A 91 16.61 11.47 -6.41
N ILE A 92 15.91 10.59 -7.14
CA ILE A 92 14.99 10.97 -8.19
C ILE A 92 13.59 10.95 -7.59
N GLY A 93 12.74 11.91 -8.01
CA GLY A 93 11.41 12.08 -7.45
C GLY A 93 11.38 13.01 -6.24
N GLY A 94 10.23 13.56 -5.98
CA GLY A 94 10.00 14.49 -4.88
C GLY A 94 8.63 15.14 -4.99
N LYS A 95 8.34 16.01 -4.02
CA LYS A 95 7.07 16.72 -4.00
C LYS A 95 7.06 17.83 -5.06
N PHE A 96 5.93 17.94 -5.74
CA PHE A 96 5.61 19.05 -6.63
C PHE A 96 4.21 19.59 -6.33
N GLU A 97 3.98 20.81 -6.71
CA GLU A 97 2.68 21.48 -6.66
C GLU A 97 2.50 22.25 -7.97
N LEU A 98 1.60 21.77 -8.83
CA LEU A 98 1.37 22.25 -10.19
C LEU A 98 -0.11 22.53 -10.41
N VAL A 99 -0.47 23.01 -11.59
CA VAL A 99 -1.84 23.39 -11.93
C VAL A 99 -2.32 22.53 -13.11
N ASN A 100 -3.54 22.00 -13.03
CA ASN A 100 -4.18 21.27 -14.10
C ASN A 100 -4.92 22.19 -15.08
N SER A 101 -5.52 21.60 -16.14
CA SER A 101 -6.26 22.33 -17.16
C SER A 101 -7.48 23.14 -16.66
N GLU A 102 -7.98 22.83 -15.46
CA GLU A 102 -9.11 23.51 -14.81
C GLU A 102 -8.64 24.66 -13.90
N GLY A 103 -7.34 24.89 -13.81
CA GLY A 103 -6.76 25.88 -12.89
C GLY A 103 -6.68 25.39 -11.43
N LYS A 104 -6.95 24.12 -11.18
CA LYS A 104 -6.86 23.53 -9.84
C LYS A 104 -5.42 23.13 -9.53
N THR A 105 -4.98 23.46 -8.33
CA THR A 105 -3.69 23.02 -7.80
C THR A 105 -3.71 21.51 -7.53
N ILE A 106 -2.74 20.79 -8.09
CA ILE A 106 -2.52 19.37 -7.95
C ILE A 106 -1.16 19.14 -7.30
N LYS A 107 -1.13 18.32 -6.27
CA LYS A 107 0.10 17.97 -5.55
C LYS A 107 0.51 16.54 -5.85
N SER A 108 1.80 16.24 -5.75
CA SER A 108 2.30 14.87 -5.87
C SER A 108 1.61 13.91 -4.90
N ASP A 109 1.21 14.40 -3.72
CA ASP A 109 0.58 13.61 -2.67
C ASP A 109 -0.87 13.19 -3.04
N ASP A 110 -1.51 13.86 -4.01
CA ASP A 110 -2.86 13.52 -4.51
C ASP A 110 -2.85 12.19 -5.29
N PHE A 111 -1.68 11.71 -5.70
CA PHE A 111 -1.50 10.46 -6.42
C PHE A 111 -1.07 9.29 -5.55
N LEU A 112 -1.01 9.46 -4.23
CA LEU A 112 -0.69 8.35 -3.32
C LEU A 112 -1.76 7.25 -3.39
N GLY A 113 -1.31 6.00 -3.26
CA GLY A 113 -2.17 4.82 -3.36
C GLY A 113 -2.32 4.25 -4.78
N GLN A 114 -1.77 4.89 -5.79
CA GLN A 114 -1.82 4.43 -7.19
C GLN A 114 -0.44 4.46 -7.85
N TRP A 115 -0.26 3.63 -8.86
CA TRP A 115 0.89 3.69 -9.75
C TRP A 115 0.79 4.90 -10.67
N VAL A 116 1.91 5.57 -10.92
CA VAL A 116 1.95 6.78 -11.74
C VAL A 116 3.07 6.67 -12.77
N MET A 117 2.79 7.10 -13.99
CA MET A 117 3.80 7.35 -15.03
C MET A 117 3.87 8.86 -15.29
N ILE A 118 5.08 9.43 -15.21
CA ILE A 118 5.29 10.87 -15.43
C ILE A 118 6.20 11.08 -16.63
N TYR A 119 5.75 11.90 -17.55
CA TYR A 119 6.57 12.38 -18.67
C TYR A 119 6.69 13.90 -18.61
N PHE A 120 7.91 14.39 -18.76
CA PHE A 120 8.20 15.83 -18.87
C PHE A 120 8.42 16.18 -20.33
N GLY A 121 7.71 17.17 -20.83
CA GLY A 121 7.75 17.60 -22.23
C GLY A 121 7.23 19.00 -22.40
N PHE A 122 6.96 19.42 -23.65
CA PHE A 122 6.33 20.69 -23.97
C PHE A 122 5.42 20.56 -25.20
N THR A 123 4.38 21.39 -25.29
CA THR A 123 3.32 21.19 -26.30
C THR A 123 3.76 21.56 -27.72
N HIS A 124 4.82 22.37 -27.87
CA HIS A 124 5.37 22.81 -29.14
C HIS A 124 6.49 21.88 -29.65
N CYS A 125 6.66 20.71 -29.08
CA CYS A 125 7.63 19.72 -29.56
C CYS A 125 7.12 19.05 -30.84
N PRO A 126 7.86 19.13 -31.97
CA PRO A 126 7.34 18.63 -33.26
C PRO A 126 7.33 17.09 -33.37
N ASP A 127 8.23 16.38 -32.69
CA ASP A 127 8.47 14.96 -32.95
C ASP A 127 8.43 14.09 -31.68
N VAL A 128 9.35 14.31 -30.77
CA VAL A 128 9.66 13.35 -29.71
C VAL A 128 8.58 13.29 -28.64
N CYS A 129 7.98 14.43 -28.25
CA CYS A 129 6.96 14.42 -27.21
C CYS A 129 5.69 13.68 -27.62
N PRO A 130 5.14 13.88 -28.85
CA PRO A 130 4.01 13.10 -29.35
C PRO A 130 4.28 11.59 -29.30
N ASP A 131 5.43 11.13 -29.82
CA ASP A 131 5.79 9.71 -29.84
C ASP A 131 5.87 9.09 -28.44
N GLU A 132 6.49 9.79 -27.50
CA GLU A 132 6.62 9.31 -26.12
C GLU A 132 5.28 9.30 -25.36
N ILE A 133 4.40 10.27 -25.61
CA ILE A 133 3.05 10.31 -25.04
C ILE A 133 2.17 9.18 -25.61
N GLU A 134 2.23 8.94 -26.95
CA GLU A 134 1.54 7.81 -27.55
C GLU A 134 2.04 6.47 -26.98
N LYS A 135 3.37 6.32 -26.86
CA LYS A 135 3.98 5.14 -26.24
C LYS A 135 3.45 4.94 -24.82
N MET A 136 3.47 5.99 -23.99
CA MET A 136 2.97 5.96 -22.61
C MET A 136 1.49 5.57 -22.59
N THR A 137 0.67 6.10 -23.50
CA THR A 137 -0.76 5.77 -23.61
C THR A 137 -0.96 4.29 -23.95
N LYS A 138 -0.23 3.77 -24.94
CA LYS A 138 -0.27 2.35 -25.32
C LYS A 138 0.10 1.44 -24.13
N VAL A 139 1.14 1.79 -23.38
CA VAL A 139 1.55 1.05 -22.18
C VAL A 139 0.42 1.02 -21.14
N VAL A 140 -0.15 2.18 -20.81
CA VAL A 140 -1.25 2.29 -19.82
C VAL A 140 -2.46 1.49 -20.26
N ASP A 141 -2.83 1.57 -21.52
CA ASP A 141 -3.97 0.84 -22.10
C ASP A 141 -3.75 -0.68 -22.06
N THR A 142 -2.56 -1.15 -22.41
CA THR A 142 -2.21 -2.58 -22.36
C THR A 142 -2.26 -3.09 -20.91
N LEU A 143 -1.67 -2.36 -19.98
CA LEU A 143 -1.68 -2.75 -18.57
C LEU A 143 -3.10 -2.79 -18.00
N GLU A 144 -3.96 -1.85 -18.34
CA GLU A 144 -5.34 -1.85 -17.86
C GLU A 144 -6.16 -2.98 -18.51
N LYS A 145 -6.07 -3.18 -19.82
CA LYS A 145 -6.90 -4.15 -20.57
C LYS A 145 -6.47 -5.60 -20.33
N GLU A 146 -5.16 -5.87 -20.34
CA GLU A 146 -4.63 -7.23 -20.31
C GLU A 146 -4.26 -7.70 -18.89
N HIS A 147 -3.85 -6.77 -18.03
CA HIS A 147 -3.34 -7.09 -16.68
C HIS A 147 -4.17 -6.53 -15.54
N ASN A 148 -5.29 -5.83 -15.83
CA ASN A 148 -6.15 -5.17 -14.85
C ASN A 148 -5.36 -4.28 -13.88
N LEU A 149 -4.29 -3.65 -14.38
CA LEU A 149 -3.42 -2.75 -13.64
C LEU A 149 -3.65 -1.31 -14.11
N LYS A 150 -4.27 -0.51 -13.26
CA LYS A 150 -4.47 0.92 -13.51
C LYS A 150 -3.22 1.70 -13.12
N ILE A 151 -2.75 2.53 -14.05
CA ILE A 151 -1.66 3.47 -13.85
C ILE A 151 -2.13 4.83 -14.29
N GLN A 152 -1.85 5.87 -13.49
CA GLN A 152 -2.19 7.25 -13.84
C GLN A 152 -1.07 7.85 -14.69
N PRO A 153 -1.30 8.13 -15.97
CA PRO A 153 -0.36 8.88 -16.79
C PRO A 153 -0.46 10.38 -16.49
N ILE A 154 0.69 11.03 -16.34
CA ILE A 154 0.82 12.46 -16.09
C ILE A 154 1.81 13.05 -17.09
N PHE A 155 1.42 14.14 -17.71
CA PHE A 155 2.29 15.00 -18.50
C PHE A 155 2.58 16.28 -17.73
N ILE A 156 3.85 16.64 -17.58
CA ILE A 156 4.28 17.88 -16.93
C ILE A 156 5.00 18.74 -17.96
N SER A 157 4.48 19.94 -18.23
CA SER A 157 5.17 20.87 -19.11
C SER A 157 6.44 21.42 -18.47
N VAL A 158 7.52 21.48 -19.26
CA VAL A 158 8.79 22.12 -18.91
C VAL A 158 8.88 23.57 -19.43
N ASP A 159 7.86 24.02 -20.17
CA ASP A 159 7.80 25.35 -20.76
C ASP A 159 6.57 26.16 -20.25
N PRO A 160 6.58 26.63 -19.03
CA PRO A 160 5.46 27.34 -18.43
C PRO A 160 5.14 28.68 -19.12
N VAL A 161 6.01 29.17 -20.00
CA VAL A 161 5.81 30.45 -20.69
C VAL A 161 4.79 30.31 -21.82
N ARG A 162 4.89 29.27 -22.66
CA ARG A 162 3.96 28.99 -23.76
C ARG A 162 2.83 28.04 -23.34
N ASP A 163 3.11 27.11 -22.44
CA ASP A 163 2.22 26.01 -22.05
C ASP A 163 1.31 26.43 -20.88
N THR A 164 0.28 27.21 -21.19
CA THR A 164 -0.76 27.53 -20.20
C THR A 164 -1.56 26.31 -19.80
N PRO A 165 -2.25 26.28 -18.63
CA PRO A 165 -3.10 25.16 -18.22
C PRO A 165 -4.08 24.68 -19.29
N THR A 166 -4.72 25.62 -20.02
CA THR A 166 -5.66 25.33 -21.10
C THR A 166 -4.97 24.67 -22.30
N VAL A 167 -3.77 25.15 -22.67
CA VAL A 167 -2.99 24.60 -23.78
C VAL A 167 -2.56 23.17 -23.48
N VAL A 168 -1.98 22.94 -22.32
CA VAL A 168 -1.58 21.60 -21.88
C VAL A 168 -2.78 20.65 -21.82
N GLY A 169 -3.91 21.11 -21.27
CA GLY A 169 -5.11 20.30 -21.19
C GLY A 169 -5.69 19.90 -22.54
N LYS A 170 -5.63 20.76 -23.54
CA LYS A 170 -6.03 20.42 -24.92
C LYS A 170 -5.06 19.41 -25.54
N TYR A 171 -3.78 19.68 -25.43
CA TYR A 171 -2.73 18.86 -25.99
C TYR A 171 -2.78 17.40 -25.51
N VAL A 172 -2.86 17.16 -24.21
CA VAL A 172 -2.88 15.79 -23.69
C VAL A 172 -4.13 15.01 -24.10
N LYS A 173 -5.27 15.69 -24.30
CA LYS A 173 -6.51 15.06 -24.75
C LYS A 173 -6.47 14.56 -26.20
N GLU A 174 -5.56 15.06 -27.00
CA GLU A 174 -5.33 14.55 -28.36
C GLU A 174 -4.82 13.09 -28.35
N PHE A 175 -4.18 12.68 -27.25
CA PHE A 175 -3.63 11.33 -27.07
C PHE A 175 -4.54 10.44 -26.22
N SER A 176 -5.01 10.91 -25.08
CA SER A 176 -5.91 10.15 -24.21
C SER A 176 -6.57 11.04 -23.15
N ASP A 177 -7.87 10.79 -22.90
CA ASP A 177 -8.60 11.41 -21.79
C ASP A 177 -8.10 10.99 -20.40
N LYS A 178 -7.28 9.93 -20.31
CA LYS A 178 -6.70 9.45 -19.05
C LYS A 178 -5.52 10.29 -18.58
N ILE A 179 -4.88 11.05 -19.47
CA ILE A 179 -3.66 11.80 -19.15
C ILE A 179 -4.04 13.07 -18.40
N ILE A 180 -3.40 13.26 -17.24
CA ILE A 180 -3.48 14.53 -16.52
C ILE A 180 -2.35 15.43 -17.00
N GLY A 181 -2.69 16.54 -17.66
CA GLY A 181 -1.75 17.57 -18.05
C GLY A 181 -1.55 18.57 -16.93
N LEU A 182 -0.29 18.83 -16.57
CA LEU A 182 0.10 19.73 -15.50
C LEU A 182 1.10 20.76 -16.00
N THR A 183 0.96 22.00 -15.51
CA THR A 183 1.90 23.11 -15.69
C THR A 183 1.91 23.97 -14.44
N GLY A 184 2.52 25.14 -14.48
CA GLY A 184 2.55 26.04 -13.34
C GLY A 184 3.31 27.31 -13.67
N ASN A 185 3.75 28.03 -12.67
CA ASN A 185 4.69 29.12 -12.88
C ASN A 185 6.14 28.59 -13.06
N ILE A 186 7.06 29.43 -13.47
CA ILE A 186 8.47 29.07 -13.73
C ILE A 186 9.11 28.41 -12.51
N GLU A 187 8.80 28.88 -11.30
CA GLU A 187 9.36 28.34 -10.07
C GLU A 187 8.81 26.95 -9.76
N GLN A 188 7.50 26.75 -9.87
CA GLN A 188 6.82 25.45 -9.64
C GLN A 188 7.32 24.38 -10.61
N VAL A 189 7.37 24.71 -11.89
CA VAL A 189 7.91 23.80 -12.93
C VAL A 189 9.39 23.53 -12.69
N GLY A 190 10.17 24.54 -12.38
CA GLY A 190 11.59 24.39 -12.05
C GLY A 190 11.83 23.49 -10.83
N GLN A 191 10.98 23.57 -9.79
CA GLN A 191 11.04 22.69 -8.63
C GLN A 191 10.70 21.23 -9.00
N ALA A 192 9.67 21.00 -9.83
CA ALA A 192 9.33 19.67 -10.32
C ALA A 192 10.47 19.07 -11.16
N CYS A 193 11.00 19.81 -12.12
CA CYS A 193 12.15 19.40 -12.93
C CYS A 193 13.37 19.05 -12.07
N LYS A 194 13.70 19.88 -11.07
CA LYS A 194 14.81 19.61 -10.15
C LYS A 194 14.58 18.35 -9.32
N ALA A 195 13.34 18.11 -8.84
CA ALA A 195 13.00 16.93 -8.07
C ALA A 195 13.19 15.63 -8.87
N TYR A 196 12.83 15.63 -10.15
CA TYR A 196 12.96 14.51 -11.06
C TYR A 196 14.28 14.50 -11.86
N ARG A 197 15.17 15.47 -11.61
CA ARG A 197 16.44 15.64 -12.33
C ARG A 197 16.27 15.76 -13.85
N VAL A 198 15.21 16.41 -14.24
CA VAL A 198 14.95 16.75 -15.63
C VAL A 198 15.78 17.97 -15.98
N TYR A 199 16.72 17.79 -16.90
CA TYR A 199 17.38 18.92 -17.55
C TYR A 199 16.43 19.55 -18.56
N HIS A 200 16.38 20.86 -18.61
CA HIS A 200 15.67 21.59 -19.65
C HIS A 200 16.42 22.90 -19.94
N SER A 201 16.46 23.29 -21.19
CA SER A 201 17.11 24.52 -21.66
C SER A 201 16.35 25.04 -22.87
N SER A 202 15.96 26.30 -22.82
CA SER A 202 15.35 26.97 -23.98
C SER A 202 16.45 27.33 -24.95
N GLY A 203 16.24 26.95 -26.23
CA GLY A 203 17.10 27.36 -27.32
C GLY A 203 16.97 28.85 -27.65
N PRO A 204 17.74 29.34 -28.61
CA PRO A 204 17.59 30.71 -29.12
C PRO A 204 16.23 30.86 -29.78
N LYS A 205 15.60 32.04 -29.62
CA LYS A 205 14.37 32.40 -30.30
C LYS A 205 14.66 32.65 -31.78
N ASP A 206 13.75 32.19 -32.64
CA ASP A 206 13.76 32.48 -34.05
C ASP A 206 13.11 33.83 -34.39
N GLN A 207 12.88 34.10 -35.69
CA GLN A 207 12.28 35.35 -36.16
C GLN A 207 10.82 35.53 -35.76
N ASP A 208 10.14 34.43 -35.48
CA ASP A 208 8.73 34.39 -35.04
C ASP A 208 8.59 34.31 -33.52
N ASP A 209 9.69 34.57 -32.77
CA ASP A 209 9.77 34.47 -31.28
C ASP A 209 9.55 33.05 -30.73
N ASP A 210 9.63 32.02 -31.63
CA ASP A 210 9.53 30.63 -31.26
C ASP A 210 10.90 30.04 -30.91
N TYR A 211 10.88 28.96 -30.10
CA TYR A 211 12.10 28.29 -29.66
C TYR A 211 11.87 26.81 -29.35
N ILE A 212 12.88 26.00 -29.49
CA ILE A 212 12.86 24.59 -29.09
C ILE A 212 13.41 24.48 -27.67
N VAL A 213 12.76 23.67 -26.85
CA VAL A 213 13.24 23.34 -25.51
C VAL A 213 13.93 21.99 -25.55
N ASP A 214 15.24 21.99 -25.31
CA ASP A 214 15.97 20.73 -25.09
C ASP A 214 15.67 20.23 -23.68
N HIS A 215 15.22 18.99 -23.56
CA HIS A 215 14.89 18.40 -22.27
C HIS A 215 15.19 16.90 -22.21
N THR A 216 15.24 16.37 -21.00
CA THR A 216 15.40 14.93 -20.74
C THR A 216 14.19 14.13 -21.22
N ILE A 217 14.41 13.17 -22.14
CA ILE A 217 13.37 12.34 -22.74
C ILE A 217 13.29 11.02 -21.97
N ILE A 218 12.54 11.05 -20.87
CA ILE A 218 12.41 9.91 -19.95
C ILE A 218 10.98 9.87 -19.40
N ILE A 219 10.39 8.67 -19.38
CA ILE A 219 9.16 8.38 -18.67
C ILE A 219 9.53 7.77 -17.31
N TYR A 220 9.03 8.36 -16.23
CA TYR A 220 9.30 7.93 -14.86
C TYR A 220 8.16 7.06 -14.32
N LEU A 221 8.49 5.98 -13.60
CA LEU A 221 7.53 5.14 -12.89
C LEU A 221 7.61 5.42 -11.39
N ILE A 222 6.45 5.71 -10.79
CA ILE A 222 6.30 6.02 -9.37
C ILE A 222 5.36 4.99 -8.75
N ASP A 223 5.70 4.47 -7.57
CA ASP A 223 4.88 3.52 -6.84
C ASP A 223 3.75 4.18 -6.03
N PRO A 224 2.82 3.40 -5.46
CA PRO A 224 1.73 3.92 -4.64
C PRO A 224 2.17 4.66 -3.36
N GLU A 225 3.42 4.55 -2.94
CA GLU A 225 3.99 5.31 -1.82
C GLU A 225 4.61 6.64 -2.26
N GLY A 226 4.52 6.97 -3.56
CA GLY A 226 5.09 8.17 -4.15
C GLY A 226 6.61 8.09 -4.33
N LEU A 227 7.19 6.88 -4.32
CA LEU A 227 8.62 6.67 -4.51
C LEU A 227 8.92 6.33 -5.97
N PHE A 228 10.02 6.87 -6.46
CA PHE A 228 10.56 6.51 -7.77
C PHE A 228 10.96 5.04 -7.81
N VAL A 229 10.55 4.33 -8.86
CA VAL A 229 10.79 2.89 -9.06
C VAL A 229 11.73 2.63 -10.21
N ASP A 230 11.41 3.20 -11.38
CA ASP A 230 12.12 2.94 -12.63
C ASP A 230 11.96 4.11 -13.61
N TYR A 231 12.72 4.06 -14.71
CA TYR A 231 12.60 5.04 -15.78
C TYR A 231 12.78 4.38 -17.15
N TYR A 232 12.14 4.94 -18.16
CA TYR A 232 12.14 4.43 -19.51
C TYR A 232 12.52 5.53 -20.50
N GLY A 233 13.63 5.34 -21.18
CA GLY A 233 14.07 6.23 -22.26
C GLY A 233 13.51 5.81 -23.61
N GLN A 234 13.84 6.56 -24.65
CA GLN A 234 13.35 6.38 -26.04
C GLN A 234 13.54 4.97 -26.61
N THR A 235 14.61 4.27 -26.21
CA THR A 235 14.96 2.93 -26.74
C THR A 235 14.08 1.81 -26.18
N HIS A 236 13.24 2.10 -25.20
CA HIS A 236 12.31 1.12 -24.66
C HIS A 236 11.03 1.10 -25.48
N ASP A 237 10.69 -0.07 -26.01
CA ASP A 237 9.41 -0.33 -26.65
C ASP A 237 8.28 -0.61 -25.61
N VAL A 238 7.04 -0.61 -26.08
CA VAL A 238 5.84 -0.81 -25.23
C VAL A 238 5.94 -2.11 -24.42
N ASP A 239 6.30 -3.22 -25.06
CA ASP A 239 6.30 -4.55 -24.45
C ASP A 239 7.36 -4.65 -23.33
N LYS A 240 8.52 -4.05 -23.52
CA LYS A 240 9.56 -3.99 -22.49
C LYS A 240 9.14 -3.16 -21.30
N ILE A 241 8.47 -2.02 -21.55
CA ILE A 241 7.97 -1.17 -20.48
C ILE A 241 6.89 -1.91 -19.69
N VAL A 242 5.91 -2.53 -20.37
CA VAL A 242 4.85 -3.32 -19.73
C VAL A 242 5.45 -4.42 -18.86
N THR A 243 6.38 -5.19 -19.41
CA THR A 243 7.06 -6.28 -18.68
C THR A 243 7.80 -5.74 -17.44
N SER A 244 8.55 -4.64 -17.58
CA SER A 244 9.27 -4.02 -16.46
C SER A 244 8.30 -3.57 -15.36
N ILE A 245 7.19 -2.94 -15.72
CA ILE A 245 6.18 -2.48 -14.77
C ILE A 245 5.57 -3.65 -14.01
N LEU A 246 5.21 -4.74 -14.70
CA LEU A 246 4.67 -5.95 -14.06
C LEU A 246 5.65 -6.57 -13.07
N VAL A 247 6.93 -6.65 -13.43
CA VAL A 247 7.98 -7.14 -12.52
C VAL A 247 8.11 -6.22 -11.30
N ASN A 248 8.10 -4.91 -11.49
CA ASN A 248 8.18 -3.95 -10.39
C ASN A 248 6.93 -4.02 -9.48
N LYS A 249 5.74 -4.22 -10.08
CA LYS A 249 4.51 -4.44 -9.31
C LYS A 249 4.58 -5.71 -8.47
N LEU A 250 5.02 -6.83 -9.03
CA LEU A 250 5.17 -8.08 -8.28
C LEU A 250 6.14 -7.93 -7.09
N LYS A 251 7.26 -7.25 -7.30
CA LYS A 251 8.20 -6.94 -6.20
C LYS A 251 7.57 -6.06 -5.13
N TYR A 252 6.78 -5.07 -5.53
CA TYR A 252 6.07 -4.19 -4.61
C TYR A 252 5.05 -4.97 -3.77
N ASP A 253 4.24 -5.83 -4.41
CA ASP A 253 3.23 -6.64 -3.74
C ASP A 253 3.87 -7.63 -2.75
N GLN A 254 4.95 -8.33 -3.14
CA GLN A 254 5.69 -9.23 -2.25
C GLN A 254 6.21 -8.51 -0.99
N LEU A 255 6.77 -7.31 -1.15
CA LEU A 255 7.28 -6.53 -0.02
C LEU A 255 6.15 -6.04 0.90
N LYS A 256 4.96 -5.81 0.34
CA LYS A 256 3.78 -5.41 1.11
C LYS A 256 3.20 -6.59 1.87
N ASP A 257 3.11 -7.77 1.25
CA ASP A 257 2.62 -8.99 1.89
C ASP A 257 3.55 -9.43 3.03
N ASP A 258 4.86 -9.39 2.82
CA ASP A 258 5.84 -9.66 3.87
C ASP A 258 5.70 -8.71 5.07
N SER A 259 5.37 -7.44 4.83
CA SER A 259 5.14 -6.46 5.90
C SER A 259 3.82 -6.69 6.64
N SER A 260 2.83 -7.27 5.97
CA SER A 260 1.49 -7.54 6.52
C SER A 260 1.39 -8.90 7.23
N SER A 261 2.33 -9.84 6.99
CA SER A 261 2.30 -11.15 7.62
C SER A 261 2.49 -11.06 9.14
N TRP A 262 1.51 -11.55 9.90
CA TRP A 262 1.49 -11.50 11.37
C TRP A 262 2.53 -12.38 12.05
N LEU A 263 3.00 -13.41 11.32
CA LEU A 263 4.07 -14.31 11.80
C LEU A 263 5.39 -13.89 11.16
N PRO A 264 6.47 -13.74 11.97
CA PRO A 264 7.80 -13.62 11.38
C PRO A 264 8.04 -14.87 10.54
N SER A 265 8.36 -14.71 9.26
CA SER A 265 8.81 -15.81 8.41
C SER A 265 10.03 -16.42 9.09
N LEU A 266 9.86 -17.61 9.68
CA LEU A 266 10.98 -18.40 10.17
C LEU A 266 11.88 -18.65 8.96
N PRO A 267 13.19 -18.37 9.03
CA PRO A 267 14.10 -18.73 7.97
C PRO A 267 14.14 -20.26 7.89
N ILE A 268 13.40 -20.84 6.96
CA ILE A 268 13.60 -22.24 6.58
C ILE A 268 14.96 -22.27 5.89
N LYS A 269 16.03 -22.41 6.67
CA LYS A 269 17.32 -22.82 6.14
C LYS A 269 17.10 -24.20 5.57
N GLY A 270 17.25 -24.31 4.25
CA GLY A 270 17.11 -25.54 3.51
C GLY A 270 17.87 -26.68 4.17
N VAL A 271 17.15 -27.74 4.43
CA VAL A 271 17.68 -29.08 4.53
C VAL A 271 17.66 -29.64 3.11
N LEU A 272 18.81 -29.61 2.46
CA LEU A 272 19.36 -30.67 1.61
C LEU A 272 20.75 -30.24 1.15
#